data_24776952ff5f7ed35e3ff2a630103526
#
_entry.id   24776952ff5f7ed35e3ff2a630103526
#
_cell.length_a   1.000
_cell.length_b   1.000
_cell.length_c   1.000
_cell.angle_alpha   90.00
_cell.angle_beta   90.00
_cell.angle_gamma   90.00
#
_symmetry.space_group_name_H-M   'P 1'
#
loop_
_entity.id
_entity.type
_entity.pdbx_description
1 polymer ?
#
loop_
_entity_poly.entity_id
_entity_poly.type
_entity_poly.pdbx_seq_one_letter_code
_entity_poly.pdbx_strand_id
1 'polypeptide(L)'
;MAMTVAPTRKSSSLNSVFQRVGVYGFGSGSSQKRCKYDIQEEEGTMEMVQIGAERTKNVLILMSDTGGGHRASAEAIRDAFRLEFGDEYQVFVKDVWKEYAGWPLNDMERSYKFMVKHVQLWKVAFHSTSPKWIHSCYLAAIAAFYAKFHPGVNRCYCPSEEVAKRALLDGLEESQTRVFGLPIRPSFCRAVLVKDDLRVELEMDCQLPAVLLMGGGEGMGPVKKTAKALGETLFDERLQKPIGQLIIICGRNKDLASTLESLEWKIPVKVKGFQTQMEKWMGACDCIITKAGPGTIAEALIRGLPIILNDYIPGQEKGNVPYVVDNGAGVFTRSPKETAKLVAEWFSTKTDELKRMSENALKLAQPNAVFDIVKDIHELACQRGPLANIPYVFTSSFSSLI
;
A
#
# COMPACT_ATOMS: atom_id res chain seq x y z
N MET A 1 2.37 3.57 -9.37
CA MET A 1 3.58 2.87 -8.92
C MET A 1 3.98 1.91 -10.03
N ALA A 2 5.10 2.14 -10.69
CA ALA A 2 5.61 1.21 -11.69
C ALA A 2 6.48 0.19 -10.98
N MET A 3 6.26 -1.09 -11.20
CA MET A 3 7.06 -2.17 -10.66
C MET A 3 7.76 -2.90 -11.81
N THR A 4 9.06 -3.06 -11.70
CA THR A 4 9.86 -3.87 -12.61
C THR A 4 10.31 -5.12 -11.87
N VAL A 5 10.01 -6.29 -12.41
CA VAL A 5 10.46 -7.58 -11.87
C VAL A 5 11.52 -8.13 -12.80
N ALA A 6 12.73 -8.35 -12.28
CA ALA A 6 13.82 -9.00 -13.01
C ALA A 6 14.23 -10.30 -12.32
N PRO A 7 14.32 -11.43 -13.03
CA PRO A 7 14.88 -12.65 -12.47
C PRO A 7 16.40 -12.54 -12.40
N THR A 8 16.99 -12.64 -11.21
CA THR A 8 18.44 -12.62 -11.02
C THR A 8 19.03 -14.02 -11.11
N ARG A 9 19.93 -14.22 -12.09
CA ARG A 9 20.82 -15.37 -12.12
C ARG A 9 22.03 -15.06 -11.24
N LYS A 10 22.43 -15.93 -10.32
CA LYS A 10 23.76 -15.89 -9.70
C LYS A 10 24.80 -16.11 -10.80
N SER A 11 25.39 -15.06 -11.35
CA SER A 11 26.59 -15.15 -12.17
C SER A 11 27.73 -14.54 -11.37
N SER A 12 28.89 -15.19 -11.44
CA SER A 12 30.15 -14.75 -10.84
C SER A 12 30.65 -13.40 -11.35
N SER A 13 29.99 -12.78 -12.32
CA SER A 13 30.33 -11.47 -12.90
C SER A 13 29.77 -10.27 -12.14
N LEU A 14 28.80 -10.44 -11.22
CA LEU A 14 28.27 -9.35 -10.41
C LEU A 14 29.27 -8.82 -9.36
N ASN A 15 30.20 -9.66 -8.91
CA ASN A 15 31.25 -9.22 -7.99
C ASN A 15 32.22 -8.17 -8.58
N SER A 16 32.34 -8.09 -9.90
CA SER A 16 33.24 -7.12 -10.54
C SER A 16 32.67 -5.70 -10.63
N VAL A 17 31.36 -5.55 -10.59
CA VAL A 17 30.71 -4.23 -10.63
C VAL A 17 30.63 -3.61 -9.24
N PHE A 18 30.49 -4.45 -8.20
CA PHE A 18 30.47 -3.97 -6.81
C PHE A 18 31.85 -3.70 -6.20
N GLN A 19 32.93 -4.23 -6.77
CA GLN A 19 34.29 -3.96 -6.30
C GLN A 19 34.79 -2.53 -6.60
N ARG A 20 34.06 -1.73 -7.39
CA ARG A 20 34.44 -0.32 -7.65
C ARG A 20 33.83 0.69 -6.68
N VAL A 21 32.92 0.25 -5.80
CA VAL A 21 32.41 1.06 -4.69
C VAL A 21 32.90 0.39 -3.43
N GLY A 22 33.99 0.92 -2.86
CA GLY A 22 34.68 0.32 -1.73
C GLY A 22 33.79 0.11 -0.51
N VAL A 23 33.47 -1.16 -0.23
CA VAL A 23 32.92 -1.59 1.03
C VAL A 23 33.81 -2.70 1.58
N TYR A 24 34.49 -2.38 2.67
CA TYR A 24 35.30 -3.34 3.42
C TYR A 24 34.41 -4.34 4.14
N GLY A 25 34.50 -5.62 3.79
CA GLY A 25 33.82 -6.71 4.49
C GLY A 25 34.78 -7.47 5.38
N PHE A 26 34.44 -7.62 6.65
CA PHE A 26 35.14 -8.49 7.61
C PHE A 26 34.84 -9.97 7.33
N GLY A 27 35.90 -10.77 7.19
CA GLY A 27 35.79 -12.21 7.09
C GLY A 27 35.78 -12.89 8.47
N SER A 28 35.00 -13.94 8.60
CA SER A 28 35.23 -14.98 9.58
C SER A 28 34.98 -16.35 8.95
N GLY A 29 35.99 -17.22 9.08
CA GLY A 29 35.99 -18.54 8.47
C GLY A 29 35.17 -19.55 9.22
N SER A 30 34.67 -20.55 8.50
CA SER A 30 34.35 -21.86 9.04
C SER A 30 34.52 -22.97 8.00
N SER A 31 35.27 -23.92 8.44
CA SER A 31 35.65 -25.25 8.03
C SER A 31 34.75 -25.99 7.03
N GLN A 32 35.29 -26.30 5.86
CA GLN A 32 34.76 -27.31 4.94
C GLN A 32 35.16 -28.72 5.36
N LYS A 33 34.17 -29.57 5.66
CA LYS A 33 34.37 -31.04 5.70
C LYS A 33 34.24 -31.60 4.30
N ARG A 34 35.32 -32.17 3.81
CA ARG A 34 35.45 -32.91 2.55
C ARG A 34 34.96 -34.34 2.77
N CYS A 35 33.86 -34.75 2.16
CA CYS A 35 33.53 -36.17 2.02
C CYS A 35 34.24 -36.74 0.79
N LYS A 36 35.04 -37.78 1.00
CA LYS A 36 35.56 -38.65 -0.02
C LYS A 36 34.53 -39.71 -0.33
N TYR A 37 34.22 -39.94 -1.59
CA TYR A 37 33.49 -41.09 -2.05
C TYR A 37 34.44 -41.92 -2.94
N ASP A 38 34.61 -43.18 -2.59
CA ASP A 38 35.25 -44.20 -3.42
C ASP A 38 34.31 -44.63 -4.54
N ILE A 39 34.79 -44.58 -5.78
CA ILE A 39 34.02 -45.02 -6.96
C ILE A 39 34.39 -46.48 -7.20
N GLN A 40 33.43 -47.37 -7.09
CA GLN A 40 33.45 -48.70 -7.71
C GLN A 40 32.69 -48.60 -9.03
N GLU A 41 33.38 -48.93 -10.12
CA GLU A 41 32.81 -49.03 -11.46
C GLU A 41 31.98 -50.34 -11.55
N GLU A 42 30.64 -50.19 -11.66
CA GLU A 42 29.76 -51.21 -12.25
C GLU A 42 29.10 -50.60 -13.49
N GLU A 43 29.35 -51.21 -14.66
CA GLU A 43 28.68 -50.91 -15.92
C GLU A 43 27.19 -51.25 -15.81
N GLY A 44 26.39 -50.28 -15.46
CA GLY A 44 24.94 -50.28 -15.58
C GLY A 44 24.53 -48.95 -16.22
N THR A 45 23.82 -49.01 -17.33
CA THR A 45 23.18 -47.88 -18.00
C THR A 45 22.28 -47.15 -17.00
N MET A 46 22.84 -46.10 -16.35
CA MET A 46 22.02 -45.18 -15.55
C MET A 46 21.33 -44.22 -16.51
N GLU A 47 20.03 -44.43 -16.72
CA GLU A 47 19.16 -43.31 -17.10
C GLU A 47 19.29 -42.23 -16.02
N MET A 48 20.00 -41.16 -16.32
CA MET A 48 20.00 -39.97 -15.49
C MET A 48 18.61 -39.34 -15.57
N VAL A 49 17.76 -39.73 -14.64
CA VAL A 49 16.58 -38.96 -14.32
C VAL A 49 17.08 -37.62 -13.77
N GLN A 50 17.19 -36.63 -14.63
CA GLN A 50 17.39 -35.25 -14.22
C GLN A 50 16.11 -34.86 -13.46
N ILE A 51 16.10 -35.08 -12.14
CA ILE A 51 15.15 -34.44 -11.26
C ILE A 51 15.52 -32.95 -11.34
N GLY A 52 14.88 -32.23 -12.26
CA GLY A 52 15.00 -30.80 -12.40
C GLY A 52 14.47 -30.15 -11.13
N ALA A 53 15.31 -29.93 -10.14
CA ALA A 53 14.99 -29.01 -9.07
C ALA A 53 14.70 -27.65 -9.73
N GLU A 54 13.43 -27.28 -9.82
CA GLU A 54 13.02 -25.97 -10.33
C GLU A 54 13.72 -24.93 -9.49
N ARG A 55 14.56 -24.10 -10.16
CA ARG A 55 15.32 -23.08 -9.46
C ARG A 55 14.35 -22.04 -8.94
N THR A 56 14.37 -21.79 -7.65
CA THR A 56 13.61 -20.71 -7.00
C THR A 56 13.84 -19.39 -7.75
N LYS A 57 12.77 -18.77 -8.20
CA LYS A 57 12.79 -17.47 -8.89
C LYS A 57 12.90 -16.35 -7.88
N ASN A 58 13.76 -15.37 -8.13
CA ASN A 58 13.93 -14.22 -7.26
C ASN A 58 13.15 -13.01 -7.78
N VAL A 59 12.36 -12.39 -6.90
CA VAL A 59 11.62 -11.14 -7.16
C VAL A 59 12.18 -10.06 -6.26
N LEU A 60 12.60 -8.93 -6.83
CA LEU A 60 13.04 -7.76 -6.10
C LEU A 60 11.99 -6.65 -6.25
N ILE A 61 11.39 -6.25 -5.14
CA ILE A 61 10.45 -5.12 -5.06
C ILE A 61 11.21 -3.93 -4.48
N LEU A 62 11.40 -2.91 -5.30
CA LEU A 62 11.98 -1.64 -4.87
C LEU A 62 10.86 -0.66 -4.49
N MET A 63 10.93 -0.09 -3.31
CA MET A 63 9.95 0.87 -2.82
C MET A 63 10.63 2.06 -2.12
N SER A 64 9.82 3.08 -1.81
CA SER A 64 10.18 4.18 -0.92
C SER A 64 9.19 4.22 0.24
N ASP A 65 9.66 4.15 1.49
CA ASP A 65 8.79 4.17 2.69
C ASP A 65 8.37 5.60 3.09
N THR A 66 7.98 6.40 2.11
CA THR A 66 7.58 7.80 2.30
C THR A 66 6.13 7.96 2.75
N GLY A 67 5.44 6.91 3.19
CA GLY A 67 4.06 7.05 3.64
C GLY A 67 3.27 5.78 3.89
N GLY A 68 3.86 4.75 4.45
CA GLY A 68 3.15 3.53 4.91
C GLY A 68 2.39 2.74 3.83
N GLY A 69 1.76 3.42 2.87
CA GLY A 69 1.02 2.79 1.77
C GLY A 69 1.91 2.02 0.79
N HIS A 70 3.09 2.55 0.47
CA HIS A 70 4.03 1.88 -0.44
C HIS A 70 4.54 0.56 0.16
N ARG A 71 4.89 0.57 1.44
CA ARG A 71 5.30 -0.64 2.17
C ARG A 71 4.16 -1.64 2.23
N ALA A 72 2.95 -1.22 2.59
CA ALA A 72 1.78 -2.10 2.65
C ALA A 72 1.50 -2.79 1.30
N SER A 73 1.59 -2.06 0.18
CA SER A 73 1.42 -2.63 -1.16
C SER A 73 2.55 -3.61 -1.53
N ALA A 74 3.81 -3.28 -1.18
CA ALA A 74 4.95 -4.15 -1.45
C ALA A 74 4.87 -5.47 -0.64
N GLU A 75 4.49 -5.38 0.63
CA GLU A 75 4.27 -6.53 1.49
C GLU A 75 3.05 -7.35 1.04
N ALA A 76 1.98 -6.71 0.59
CA ALA A 76 0.82 -7.40 0.03
C ALA A 76 1.19 -8.27 -1.19
N ILE A 77 2.03 -7.74 -2.10
CA ILE A 77 2.52 -8.48 -3.26
C ILE A 77 3.41 -9.65 -2.84
N ARG A 78 4.33 -9.43 -1.89
CA ARG A 78 5.15 -10.52 -1.33
C ARG A 78 4.29 -11.64 -0.75
N ASP A 79 3.30 -11.28 0.06
CA ASP A 79 2.43 -12.24 0.72
C ASP A 79 1.52 -12.96 -0.28
N ALA A 80 1.08 -12.28 -1.34
CA ALA A 80 0.33 -12.89 -2.43
C ALA A 80 1.17 -13.89 -3.23
N PHE A 81 2.45 -13.58 -3.54
CA PHE A 81 3.37 -14.54 -4.15
C PHE A 81 3.51 -15.81 -3.32
N ARG A 82 3.68 -15.65 -2.00
CA ARG A 82 3.79 -16.79 -1.09
C ARG A 82 2.52 -17.65 -1.05
N LEU A 83 1.35 -17.01 -1.12
CA LEU A 83 0.06 -17.71 -1.10
C LEU A 83 -0.27 -18.43 -2.42
N GLU A 84 0.10 -17.84 -3.57
CA GLU A 84 -0.23 -18.40 -4.89
C GLU A 84 0.82 -19.42 -5.37
N PHE A 85 2.10 -19.20 -5.07
CA PHE A 85 3.21 -19.97 -5.63
C PHE A 85 4.13 -20.61 -4.59
N GLY A 86 3.80 -20.52 -3.29
CA GLY A 86 4.60 -21.12 -2.23
C GLY A 86 6.07 -20.70 -2.26
N ASP A 87 6.96 -21.70 -2.29
CA ASP A 87 8.42 -21.50 -2.27
C ASP A 87 9.05 -21.35 -3.67
N GLU A 88 8.24 -21.32 -4.74
CA GLU A 88 8.72 -21.11 -6.12
C GLU A 88 9.40 -19.73 -6.26
N TYR A 89 8.99 -18.74 -5.44
CA TYR A 89 9.52 -17.39 -5.45
C TYR A 89 10.12 -16.99 -4.13
N GLN A 90 11.32 -16.39 -4.20
CA GLN A 90 11.92 -15.66 -3.09
C GLN A 90 11.76 -14.16 -3.35
N VAL A 91 10.95 -13.49 -2.54
CA VAL A 91 10.57 -12.08 -2.72
C VAL A 91 11.32 -11.19 -1.73
N PHE A 92 12.10 -10.24 -2.25
CA PHE A 92 12.85 -9.25 -1.49
C PHE A 92 12.19 -7.89 -1.61
N VAL A 93 11.83 -7.27 -0.49
CA VAL A 93 11.31 -5.89 -0.43
C VAL A 93 12.40 -4.99 0.11
N LYS A 94 12.81 -3.98 -0.68
CA LYS A 94 13.91 -3.08 -0.36
C LYS A 94 13.48 -1.61 -0.43
N ASP A 95 13.84 -0.84 0.61
CA ASP A 95 13.69 0.61 0.60
C ASP A 95 14.91 1.25 -0.06
N VAL A 96 14.68 1.87 -1.22
CA VAL A 96 15.76 2.43 -2.05
C VAL A 96 16.50 3.56 -1.33
N TRP A 97 15.77 4.42 -0.62
CA TRP A 97 16.39 5.56 0.05
C TRP A 97 17.18 5.12 1.28
N LYS A 98 16.59 4.27 2.11
CA LYS A 98 17.18 3.85 3.36
C LYS A 98 18.40 2.94 3.18
N GLU A 99 18.37 2.05 2.16
CA GLU A 99 19.39 1.02 2.00
C GLU A 99 20.49 1.42 1.01
N TYR A 100 20.21 2.32 0.04
CA TYR A 100 21.14 2.60 -1.07
C TYR A 100 21.51 4.08 -1.22
N ALA A 101 20.77 5.01 -0.61
CA ALA A 101 21.12 6.42 -0.67
C ALA A 101 21.94 6.85 0.55
N GLY A 102 22.97 7.68 0.29
CA GLY A 102 23.74 8.33 1.36
C GLY A 102 23.01 9.53 1.96
N TRP A 103 23.56 10.09 3.05
CA TRP A 103 23.08 11.34 3.61
C TRP A 103 23.11 12.47 2.57
N PRO A 104 22.09 13.34 2.45
CA PRO A 104 20.88 13.44 3.28
C PRO A 104 19.68 12.60 2.80
N LEU A 105 19.80 11.83 1.72
CA LEU A 105 18.69 11.15 1.08
C LEU A 105 18.21 9.90 1.82
N ASN A 106 19.07 9.28 2.63
CA ASN A 106 18.73 8.11 3.44
C ASN A 106 17.69 8.41 4.55
N ASP A 107 17.48 9.69 4.89
CA ASP A 107 16.48 10.13 5.89
C ASP A 107 15.23 10.77 5.24
N MET A 108 14.97 10.45 3.97
CA MET A 108 13.82 10.97 3.21
C MET A 108 12.48 10.65 3.86
N GLU A 109 12.32 9.50 4.49
CA GLU A 109 11.12 9.11 5.21
C GLU A 109 10.80 10.10 6.34
N ARG A 110 11.81 10.43 7.16
CA ARG A 110 11.66 11.35 8.27
C ARG A 110 11.39 12.78 7.82
N SER A 111 12.13 13.22 6.80
CA SER A 111 11.95 14.54 6.18
C SER A 111 10.55 14.68 5.56
N TYR A 112 10.08 13.66 4.84
CA TYR A 112 8.73 13.63 4.29
C TYR A 112 7.66 13.68 5.39
N LYS A 113 7.76 12.84 6.42
CA LYS A 113 6.83 12.84 7.57
C LYS A 113 6.80 14.19 8.28
N PHE A 114 7.94 14.84 8.43
CA PHE A 114 8.02 16.18 9.00
C PHE A 114 7.30 17.23 8.12
N MET A 115 7.60 17.25 6.82
CA MET A 115 6.98 18.20 5.88
C MET A 115 5.46 18.00 5.78
N VAL A 116 4.97 16.76 5.75
CA VAL A 116 3.52 16.49 5.66
C VAL A 116 2.79 16.90 6.94
N LYS A 117 3.42 16.79 8.11
CA LYS A 117 2.88 17.35 9.37
C LYS A 117 2.78 18.88 9.35
N HIS A 118 3.66 19.53 8.59
CA HIS A 118 3.67 20.99 8.42
C HIS A 118 3.15 21.37 7.02
N VAL A 119 1.84 21.33 6.83
CA VAL A 119 1.16 21.48 5.53
C VAL A 119 1.63 22.72 4.72
N GLN A 120 1.98 23.83 5.38
CA GLN A 120 2.49 25.02 4.69
C GLN A 120 3.88 24.78 4.09
N LEU A 121 4.78 24.11 4.83
CA LEU A 121 6.10 23.74 4.33
C LEU A 121 5.99 22.75 3.18
N TRP A 122 5.08 21.77 3.31
CA TRP A 122 4.78 20.83 2.24
C TRP A 122 4.31 21.54 0.96
N LYS A 123 3.37 22.49 1.06
CA LYS A 123 2.89 23.26 -0.10
C LYS A 123 4.03 24.02 -0.79
N VAL A 124 4.87 24.69 -0.01
CA VAL A 124 6.03 25.41 -0.56
C VAL A 124 6.98 24.46 -1.26
N ALA A 125 7.37 23.36 -0.60
CA ALA A 125 8.25 22.35 -1.19
C ALA A 125 7.66 21.75 -2.48
N PHE A 126 6.37 21.39 -2.46
CA PHE A 126 5.68 20.83 -3.61
C PHE A 126 5.63 21.81 -4.79
N HIS A 127 5.26 23.07 -4.55
CA HIS A 127 5.18 24.08 -5.61
C HIS A 127 6.56 24.51 -6.13
N SER A 128 7.57 24.57 -5.27
CA SER A 128 8.93 24.94 -5.69
C SER A 128 9.63 23.83 -6.50
N THR A 129 9.28 22.56 -6.26
CA THR A 129 9.85 21.41 -6.98
C THR A 129 9.00 20.97 -8.18
N SER A 130 7.78 21.49 -8.36
CA SER A 130 6.86 21.12 -9.45
C SER A 130 7.22 21.66 -10.84
N PRO A 131 7.94 22.78 -11.05
CA PRO A 131 8.26 23.27 -12.38
C PRO A 131 9.13 22.28 -13.17
N LYS A 132 8.76 22.03 -14.44
CA LYS A 132 9.45 21.06 -15.31
C LYS A 132 10.95 21.34 -15.51
N TRP A 133 11.39 22.61 -15.48
CA TRP A 133 12.78 22.99 -15.62
C TRP A 133 13.65 22.60 -14.40
N ILE A 134 13.06 22.64 -13.19
CA ILE A 134 13.74 22.14 -11.98
C ILE A 134 13.88 20.62 -12.06
N HIS A 135 12.85 19.91 -12.54
CA HIS A 135 12.95 18.50 -12.83
C HIS A 135 14.08 18.20 -13.81
N SER A 136 14.27 18.98 -14.85
CA SER A 136 15.33 18.76 -15.84
C SER A 136 16.74 18.87 -15.24
N CYS A 137 16.97 19.75 -14.26
CA CYS A 137 18.25 19.88 -13.58
C CYS A 137 18.55 18.77 -12.57
N TYR A 138 17.52 18.23 -11.91
CA TYR A 138 17.64 17.09 -11.00
C TYR A 138 17.51 15.73 -11.72
N LEU A 139 17.02 15.72 -12.94
CA LEU A 139 16.44 14.58 -13.63
C LEU A 139 17.44 13.58 -14.17
N ALA A 140 18.71 13.92 -14.38
CA ALA A 140 19.69 12.91 -14.79
C ALA A 140 19.93 11.83 -13.70
N ALA A 141 19.75 12.20 -12.41
CA ALA A 141 19.93 11.27 -11.28
C ALA A 141 18.61 10.79 -10.65
N ILE A 142 17.53 11.56 -10.77
CA ILE A 142 16.27 11.34 -10.04
C ILE A 142 15.11 11.01 -10.98
N ALA A 143 15.22 11.25 -12.27
CA ALA A 143 14.15 11.02 -13.26
C ALA A 143 13.70 9.57 -13.35
N ALA A 144 14.59 8.61 -13.14
CA ALA A 144 14.23 7.21 -13.04
C ALA A 144 13.26 6.91 -11.87
N PHE A 145 13.23 7.78 -10.83
CA PHE A 145 12.41 7.61 -9.64
C PHE A 145 11.14 8.46 -9.62
N TYR A 146 11.09 9.55 -10.41
CA TYR A 146 9.95 10.47 -10.45
C TYR A 146 9.13 10.44 -11.73
N ALA A 147 9.58 9.74 -12.77
CA ALA A 147 8.72 9.47 -13.90
C ALA A 147 7.51 8.67 -13.40
N LYS A 148 6.31 9.27 -13.43
CA LYS A 148 5.08 8.60 -13.02
C LYS A 148 4.88 7.32 -13.81
N PHE A 149 5.24 7.37 -15.10
CA PHE A 149 5.18 6.24 -16.01
C PHE A 149 6.41 6.28 -16.93
N HIS A 150 7.03 5.14 -17.17
CA HIS A 150 8.22 5.04 -18.01
C HIS A 150 8.01 3.97 -19.10
N PRO A 151 8.19 4.29 -20.40
CA PRO A 151 7.90 3.36 -21.50
C PRO A 151 8.77 2.10 -21.51
N GLY A 152 9.90 2.09 -20.82
CA GLY A 152 10.76 0.93 -20.68
C GLY A 152 10.28 -0.16 -19.73
N VAL A 153 9.09 -0.01 -19.08
CA VAL A 153 8.53 -1.05 -18.23
C VAL A 153 7.84 -2.14 -19.06
N ASN A 154 7.86 -3.38 -18.62
CA ASN A 154 7.13 -4.46 -19.29
C ASN A 154 5.63 -4.44 -18.96
N ARG A 155 5.29 -4.03 -17.74
CA ARG A 155 3.92 -3.88 -17.26
C ARG A 155 3.81 -2.69 -16.33
N CYS A 156 2.67 -2.02 -16.41
CA CYS A 156 2.23 -0.98 -15.51
C CYS A 156 0.85 -1.37 -14.95
N TYR A 157 0.79 -1.62 -13.65
CA TYR A 157 -0.46 -1.95 -12.98
C TYR A 157 -1.10 -0.68 -12.46
N CYS A 158 -2.27 -0.36 -12.99
CA CYS A 158 -3.02 0.85 -12.67
C CYS A 158 -4.16 0.54 -11.69
N PRO A 159 -4.38 1.41 -10.69
CA PRO A 159 -5.47 1.21 -9.72
C PRO A 159 -6.86 1.55 -10.29
N SER A 160 -6.96 2.30 -11.39
CA SER A 160 -8.22 2.67 -12.05
C SER A 160 -7.99 3.02 -13.51
N GLU A 161 -9.09 3.09 -14.28
CA GLU A 161 -9.08 3.50 -15.68
C GLU A 161 -8.56 4.93 -15.91
N GLU A 162 -8.83 5.85 -14.95
CA GLU A 162 -8.33 7.23 -15.03
C GLU A 162 -6.81 7.28 -14.91
N VAL A 163 -6.23 6.38 -14.10
CA VAL A 163 -4.76 6.26 -13.98
C VAL A 163 -4.18 5.60 -15.22
N ALA A 164 -4.86 4.60 -15.79
CA ALA A 164 -4.45 3.97 -17.05
C ALA A 164 -4.44 4.98 -18.22
N LYS A 165 -5.48 5.80 -18.36
CA LYS A 165 -5.52 6.88 -19.36
C LYS A 165 -4.34 7.84 -19.23
N ARG A 166 -3.93 8.20 -17.99
CA ARG A 166 -2.73 9.02 -17.78
C ARG A 166 -1.45 8.30 -18.15
N ALA A 167 -1.37 7.01 -17.90
CA ALA A 167 -0.21 6.20 -18.28
C ALA A 167 -0.02 6.19 -19.81
N LEU A 168 -1.11 6.04 -20.57
CA LEU A 168 -1.10 6.11 -22.02
C LEU A 168 -0.70 7.50 -22.52
N LEU A 169 -1.22 8.58 -21.92
CA LEU A 169 -0.84 9.96 -22.25
C LEU A 169 0.64 10.26 -21.94
N ASP A 170 1.22 9.59 -20.96
CA ASP A 170 2.63 9.72 -20.59
C ASP A 170 3.55 8.78 -21.41
N GLY A 171 2.98 8.07 -22.43
CA GLY A 171 3.74 7.33 -23.44
C GLY A 171 3.83 5.81 -23.24
N LEU A 172 3.00 5.23 -22.35
CA LEU A 172 2.87 3.77 -22.29
C LEU A 172 1.93 3.26 -23.39
N GLU A 173 2.14 2.02 -23.80
CA GLU A 173 1.25 1.32 -24.72
C GLU A 173 0.14 0.57 -23.95
N GLU A 174 -0.99 0.31 -24.60
CA GLU A 174 -2.07 -0.51 -24.04
C GLU A 174 -1.58 -1.91 -23.65
N SER A 175 -0.68 -2.49 -24.46
CA SER A 175 -0.05 -3.78 -24.20
C SER A 175 0.70 -3.83 -22.87
N GLN A 176 1.23 -2.70 -22.40
CA GLN A 176 1.96 -2.56 -21.16
C GLN A 176 1.07 -2.28 -19.96
N THR A 177 -0.19 -1.84 -20.18
CA THR A 177 -1.05 -1.35 -19.11
C THR A 177 -2.07 -2.40 -18.69
N ARG A 178 -2.26 -2.57 -17.38
CA ARG A 178 -3.29 -3.43 -16.77
C ARG A 178 -4.01 -2.69 -15.66
N VAL A 179 -5.33 -2.77 -15.65
CA VAL A 179 -6.17 -2.16 -14.61
C VAL A 179 -6.70 -3.27 -13.69
N PHE A 180 -5.96 -3.58 -12.65
CA PHE A 180 -6.35 -4.61 -11.68
C PHE A 180 -6.82 -4.03 -10.35
N GLY A 181 -6.55 -2.77 -10.09
CA GLY A 181 -6.77 -2.14 -8.79
C GLY A 181 -5.49 -1.96 -7.99
N LEU A 182 -5.64 -1.50 -6.75
CA LEU A 182 -4.52 -1.32 -5.83
C LEU A 182 -4.22 -2.65 -5.11
N PRO A 183 -2.95 -3.10 -5.02
CA PRO A 183 -2.61 -4.30 -4.28
C PRO A 183 -2.83 -4.09 -2.79
N ILE A 184 -3.86 -4.75 -2.25
CA ILE A 184 -4.24 -4.74 -0.83
C ILE A 184 -3.88 -6.07 -0.21
N ARG A 185 -3.57 -6.05 1.08
CA ARG A 185 -3.15 -7.25 1.83
C ARG A 185 -4.14 -8.39 1.67
N PRO A 186 -3.67 -9.64 1.46
CA PRO A 186 -4.53 -10.81 1.31
C PRO A 186 -5.55 -11.00 2.43
N SER A 187 -5.24 -10.56 3.67
CA SER A 187 -6.17 -10.62 4.80
C SER A 187 -7.46 -9.83 4.59
N PHE A 188 -7.44 -8.74 3.80
CA PHE A 188 -8.65 -8.02 3.40
C PHE A 188 -9.48 -8.78 2.35
N CYS A 189 -8.82 -9.54 1.48
CA CYS A 189 -9.44 -10.12 0.31
C CYS A 189 -10.06 -11.50 0.60
N ARG A 190 -9.37 -12.31 1.40
CA ARG A 190 -9.72 -13.72 1.64
C ARG A 190 -10.43 -13.97 2.98
N ALA A 191 -10.43 -13.05 3.92
CA ALA A 191 -11.09 -13.27 5.20
C ALA A 191 -12.61 -13.25 5.05
N VAL A 192 -13.25 -14.33 5.45
CA VAL A 192 -14.70 -14.34 5.70
C VAL A 192 -14.92 -13.74 7.09
N LEU A 193 -15.43 -12.51 7.11
CA LEU A 193 -15.61 -11.76 8.36
C LEU A 193 -17.10 -11.50 8.57
N VAL A 194 -17.68 -12.13 9.60
CA VAL A 194 -19.04 -11.90 10.05
C VAL A 194 -19.01 -10.71 11.02
N LYS A 195 -19.81 -9.68 10.77
CA LYS A 195 -19.81 -8.43 11.53
C LYS A 195 -20.07 -8.65 13.03
N ASP A 196 -21.04 -9.48 13.36
CA ASP A 196 -21.42 -9.71 14.76
C ASP A 196 -20.34 -10.47 15.52
N ASP A 197 -19.69 -11.45 14.89
CA ASP A 197 -18.56 -12.18 15.49
C ASP A 197 -17.38 -11.22 15.74
N LEU A 198 -17.10 -10.33 14.79
CA LEU A 198 -16.06 -9.32 14.95
C LEU A 198 -16.37 -8.33 16.08
N ARG A 199 -17.64 -7.93 16.23
CA ARG A 199 -18.05 -7.05 17.33
C ARG A 199 -17.86 -7.71 18.68
N VAL A 200 -18.19 -8.98 18.81
CA VAL A 200 -17.92 -9.77 20.01
C VAL A 200 -16.40 -9.87 20.27
N GLU A 201 -15.62 -10.25 19.26
CA GLU A 201 -14.15 -10.36 19.38
C GLU A 201 -13.50 -9.04 19.80
N LEU A 202 -13.98 -7.92 19.24
CA LEU A 202 -13.46 -6.59 19.50
C LEU A 202 -14.13 -5.91 20.70
N GLU A 203 -14.98 -6.63 21.45
CA GLU A 203 -15.73 -6.13 22.62
C GLU A 203 -16.55 -4.87 22.28
N MET A 204 -17.17 -4.83 21.11
CA MET A 204 -18.05 -3.77 20.66
C MET A 204 -19.51 -4.09 20.99
N ASP A 205 -20.36 -3.08 21.09
CA ASP A 205 -21.79 -3.28 21.24
C ASP A 205 -22.38 -3.82 19.92
N CYS A 206 -23.03 -5.00 19.99
CA CYS A 206 -23.63 -5.64 18.81
C CYS A 206 -24.89 -4.93 18.33
N GLN A 207 -25.56 -4.15 19.17
CA GLN A 207 -26.84 -3.49 18.87
C GLN A 207 -26.65 -2.05 18.32
N LEU A 208 -25.50 -1.42 18.57
CA LEU A 208 -25.25 -0.07 18.13
C LEU A 208 -24.50 -0.04 16.79
N PRO A 209 -24.94 0.77 15.82
CA PRO A 209 -24.15 1.01 14.63
C PRO A 209 -22.81 1.68 15.00
N ALA A 210 -21.76 1.37 14.24
CA ALA A 210 -20.40 1.74 14.56
C ALA A 210 -19.76 2.59 13.46
N VAL A 211 -19.12 3.70 13.84
CA VAL A 211 -18.31 4.52 12.96
C VAL A 211 -16.82 4.36 13.27
N LEU A 212 -16.01 4.11 12.25
CA LEU A 212 -14.57 4.05 12.35
C LEU A 212 -13.97 5.41 11.96
N LEU A 213 -13.21 6.03 12.86
CA LEU A 213 -12.49 7.28 12.61
C LEU A 213 -10.99 7.03 12.63
N MET A 214 -10.30 7.39 11.54
CA MET A 214 -8.85 7.23 11.46
C MET A 214 -8.15 8.31 10.62
N GLY A 215 -6.93 8.68 11.04
CA GLY A 215 -6.06 9.63 10.34
C GLY A 215 -4.90 8.97 9.58
N GLY A 216 -5.09 7.71 9.11
CA GLY A 216 -4.02 6.91 8.56
C GLY A 216 -2.98 6.47 9.60
N GLY A 217 -1.85 5.91 9.15
CA GLY A 217 -0.82 5.35 10.06
C GLY A 217 -0.19 6.35 11.04
N GLU A 218 -0.24 7.65 10.73
CA GLU A 218 0.33 8.72 11.57
C GLU A 218 -0.74 9.52 12.36
N GLY A 219 -2.01 9.12 12.30
CA GLY A 219 -3.09 9.82 13.02
C GLY A 219 -3.27 11.29 12.59
N MET A 220 -3.18 11.54 11.29
CA MET A 220 -3.22 12.90 10.71
C MET A 220 -4.65 13.40 10.50
N GLY A 221 -4.78 14.72 10.32
CA GLY A 221 -6.06 15.37 10.04
C GLY A 221 -6.83 15.77 11.31
N PRO A 222 -8.11 16.14 11.19
CA PRO A 222 -8.89 16.71 12.30
C PRO A 222 -9.47 15.66 13.25
N VAL A 223 -8.77 14.52 13.50
CA VAL A 223 -9.27 13.36 14.25
C VAL A 223 -9.86 13.77 15.60
N LYS A 224 -9.13 14.55 16.43
CA LYS A 224 -9.60 14.98 17.76
C LYS A 224 -10.89 15.80 17.69
N LYS A 225 -10.99 16.75 16.74
CA LYS A 225 -12.18 17.60 16.59
C LYS A 225 -13.38 16.79 16.09
N THR A 226 -13.15 15.88 15.15
CA THR A 226 -14.19 15.00 14.61
C THR A 226 -14.69 14.01 15.66
N ALA A 227 -13.77 13.41 16.46
CA ALA A 227 -14.13 12.51 17.55
C ALA A 227 -15.05 13.21 18.57
N LYS A 228 -14.69 14.44 19.00
CA LYS A 228 -15.53 15.21 19.93
C LYS A 228 -16.93 15.49 19.38
N ALA A 229 -17.00 15.95 18.11
CA ALA A 229 -18.28 16.22 17.46
C ALA A 229 -19.16 14.95 17.35
N LEU A 230 -18.55 13.80 17.03
CA LEU A 230 -19.26 12.50 17.01
C LEU A 230 -19.73 12.09 18.40
N GLY A 231 -18.88 12.21 19.44
CA GLY A 231 -19.22 11.88 20.81
C GLY A 231 -20.40 12.67 21.37
N GLU A 232 -20.55 13.92 20.92
CA GLU A 232 -21.68 14.79 21.27
C GLU A 232 -22.93 14.45 20.45
N THR A 233 -22.79 14.22 19.13
CA THR A 233 -23.92 14.11 18.20
C THR A 233 -24.54 12.72 18.19
N LEU A 234 -23.77 11.67 18.51
CA LEU A 234 -24.27 10.28 18.56
C LEU A 234 -24.95 9.92 19.90
N PHE A 235 -25.23 10.89 20.75
CA PHE A 235 -26.04 10.74 21.94
C PHE A 235 -27.40 11.44 21.75
N ASP A 236 -28.49 10.69 21.87
CA ASP A 236 -29.84 11.24 21.82
C ASP A 236 -30.22 11.82 23.18
N GLU A 237 -30.22 13.14 23.31
CA GLU A 237 -30.52 13.85 24.54
C GLU A 237 -32.03 13.68 24.98
N ARG A 238 -32.92 13.33 24.05
CA ARG A 238 -34.35 13.08 24.37
C ARG A 238 -34.52 11.70 24.96
N LEU A 239 -33.88 10.70 24.36
CA LEU A 239 -33.95 9.32 24.78
C LEU A 239 -32.95 8.96 25.86
N GLN A 240 -32.01 9.87 26.17
CA GLN A 240 -30.89 9.68 27.10
C GLN A 240 -30.08 8.39 26.81
N LYS A 241 -29.85 8.11 25.52
CA LYS A 241 -29.13 6.91 25.09
C LYS A 241 -28.25 7.16 23.88
N PRO A 242 -27.17 6.38 23.69
CA PRO A 242 -26.39 6.40 22.48
C PRO A 242 -27.17 5.87 21.27
N ILE A 243 -27.01 6.48 20.10
CA ILE A 243 -27.52 6.03 18.80
C ILE A 243 -26.44 5.42 17.94
N GLY A 244 -25.20 5.35 18.42
CA GLY A 244 -24.07 4.76 17.75
C GLY A 244 -22.87 4.65 18.67
N GLN A 245 -21.85 3.94 18.22
CA GLN A 245 -20.57 3.79 18.89
C GLN A 245 -19.41 4.25 18.00
N LEU A 246 -18.31 4.69 18.61
CA LEU A 246 -17.18 5.30 17.92
C LEU A 246 -15.90 4.52 18.16
N ILE A 247 -15.25 4.09 17.08
CA ILE A 247 -13.93 3.48 17.09
C ILE A 247 -12.92 4.48 16.52
N ILE A 248 -11.83 4.77 17.25
CA ILE A 248 -10.81 5.74 16.86
C ILE A 248 -9.47 5.03 16.74
N ILE A 249 -8.89 5.05 15.54
CA ILE A 249 -7.55 4.52 15.30
C ILE A 249 -6.57 5.70 15.16
N CYS A 250 -5.76 5.90 16.20
CA CYS A 250 -4.78 6.99 16.28
C CYS A 250 -3.46 6.71 15.54
N GLY A 251 -3.29 5.48 15.03
CA GLY A 251 -2.04 5.07 14.41
C GLY A 251 -0.85 5.19 15.38
N ARG A 252 0.27 5.74 14.89
CA ARG A 252 1.48 5.94 15.71
C ARG A 252 1.46 7.21 16.58
N ASN A 253 0.36 7.97 16.56
CA ASN A 253 0.20 9.20 17.31
C ASN A 253 -0.24 8.92 18.76
N LYS A 254 0.74 8.69 19.64
CA LYS A 254 0.51 8.36 21.04
C LYS A 254 -0.12 9.52 21.82
N ASP A 255 0.25 10.77 21.51
CA ASP A 255 -0.29 11.96 22.18
C ASP A 255 -1.78 12.14 21.87
N LEU A 256 -2.18 11.86 20.63
CA LEU A 256 -3.57 11.86 20.22
C LEU A 256 -4.35 10.76 20.97
N ALA A 257 -3.81 9.56 21.04
CA ALA A 257 -4.45 8.44 21.75
C ALA A 257 -4.68 8.77 23.22
N SER A 258 -3.62 9.16 23.96
CA SER A 258 -3.72 9.53 25.38
C SER A 258 -4.70 10.70 25.61
N THR A 259 -4.71 11.70 24.71
CA THR A 259 -5.67 12.80 24.81
C THR A 259 -7.12 12.31 24.65
N LEU A 260 -7.38 11.38 23.73
CA LEU A 260 -8.74 10.89 23.48
C LEU A 260 -9.20 9.88 24.56
N GLU A 261 -8.30 9.09 25.09
CA GLU A 261 -8.54 8.16 26.21
C GLU A 261 -8.89 8.91 27.52
N SER A 262 -8.35 10.12 27.72
CA SER A 262 -8.63 10.93 28.93
C SER A 262 -9.95 11.69 28.88
N LEU A 263 -10.71 11.61 27.77
CA LEU A 263 -12.00 12.29 27.66
C LEU A 263 -13.14 11.41 28.20
N GLU A 264 -14.09 12.04 28.85
CA GLU A 264 -15.37 11.42 29.19
C GLU A 264 -16.31 11.45 27.98
N TRP A 265 -16.92 10.29 27.67
CA TRP A 265 -17.77 10.11 26.52
C TRP A 265 -19.21 9.72 26.94
N LYS A 266 -20.21 10.35 26.32
CA LYS A 266 -21.62 9.96 26.50
C LYS A 266 -22.01 8.69 25.74
N ILE A 267 -21.18 8.24 24.82
CA ILE A 267 -21.38 7.06 23.95
C ILE A 267 -20.26 6.05 24.16
N PRO A 268 -20.41 4.80 23.77
CA PRO A 268 -19.31 3.84 23.76
C PRO A 268 -18.22 4.30 22.78
N VAL A 269 -16.98 4.46 23.27
CA VAL A 269 -15.82 4.86 22.47
C VAL A 269 -14.65 3.90 22.72
N LYS A 270 -14.02 3.43 21.64
CA LYS A 270 -12.77 2.68 21.72
C LYS A 270 -11.67 3.46 21.04
N VAL A 271 -10.65 3.83 21.81
CA VAL A 271 -9.43 4.47 21.29
C VAL A 271 -8.35 3.41 21.16
N LYS A 272 -7.72 3.32 19.98
CA LYS A 272 -6.66 2.36 19.69
C LYS A 272 -5.49 3.08 19.01
N GLY A 273 -4.27 2.64 19.32
CA GLY A 273 -3.06 3.03 18.61
C GLY A 273 -2.95 2.40 17.22
N PHE A 274 -1.72 2.09 16.80
CA PHE A 274 -1.47 1.42 15.53
C PHE A 274 -2.01 -0.01 15.54
N GLN A 275 -2.81 -0.37 14.53
CA GLN A 275 -3.42 -1.69 14.38
C GLN A 275 -2.89 -2.40 13.14
N THR A 276 -2.63 -3.69 13.26
CA THR A 276 -2.17 -4.55 12.16
C THR A 276 -3.32 -5.28 11.46
N GLN A 277 -4.41 -5.55 12.18
CA GLN A 277 -5.61 -6.27 11.69
C GLN A 277 -6.75 -5.29 11.39
N MET A 278 -6.47 -4.30 10.53
CA MET A 278 -7.47 -3.28 10.16
C MET A 278 -8.70 -3.87 9.47
N GLU A 279 -8.56 -5.02 8.81
CA GLU A 279 -9.67 -5.75 8.18
C GLU A 279 -10.77 -6.11 9.19
N LYS A 280 -10.41 -6.42 10.44
CA LYS A 280 -11.38 -6.72 11.50
C LYS A 280 -12.10 -5.46 11.98
N TRP A 281 -11.35 -4.39 12.26
CA TRP A 281 -11.94 -3.12 12.68
C TRP A 281 -12.88 -2.53 11.63
N MET A 282 -12.46 -2.58 10.35
CA MET A 282 -13.31 -2.16 9.24
C MET A 282 -14.52 -3.08 9.06
N GLY A 283 -14.34 -4.40 9.22
CA GLY A 283 -15.45 -5.37 9.12
C GLY A 283 -16.51 -5.23 10.21
N ALA A 284 -16.13 -4.73 11.40
CA ALA A 284 -17.04 -4.53 12.53
C ALA A 284 -17.85 -3.22 12.44
N CYS A 285 -17.43 -2.26 11.61
CA CYS A 285 -18.05 -0.94 11.49
C CYS A 285 -19.05 -0.84 10.34
N ASP A 286 -19.85 0.23 10.33
CA ASP A 286 -20.89 0.50 9.33
C ASP A 286 -20.52 1.64 8.39
N CYS A 287 -19.58 2.51 8.78
CA CYS A 287 -18.99 3.53 7.93
C CYS A 287 -17.60 3.92 8.44
N ILE A 288 -16.83 4.62 7.59
CA ILE A 288 -15.48 5.07 7.92
C ILE A 288 -15.30 6.56 7.63
N ILE A 289 -14.58 7.23 8.51
CA ILE A 289 -14.12 8.61 8.34
C ILE A 289 -12.60 8.58 8.26
N THR A 290 -12.05 9.06 7.14
CA THR A 290 -10.60 9.03 6.90
C THR A 290 -10.14 10.14 5.95
N LYS A 291 -8.83 10.37 5.87
CA LYS A 291 -8.26 11.16 4.78
C LYS A 291 -8.28 10.40 3.45
N ALA A 292 -8.11 11.09 2.33
CA ALA A 292 -8.20 10.49 0.99
C ALA A 292 -6.97 9.63 0.60
N GLY A 293 -6.44 8.81 1.53
CA GLY A 293 -5.34 7.89 1.27
C GLY A 293 -5.81 6.69 0.43
N PRO A 294 -5.13 6.37 -0.69
CA PRO A 294 -5.61 5.38 -1.65
C PRO A 294 -5.70 3.98 -1.05
N GLY A 295 -4.74 3.58 -0.20
CA GLY A 295 -4.78 2.27 0.47
C GLY A 295 -6.00 2.11 1.37
N THR A 296 -6.28 3.09 2.24
CA THR A 296 -7.44 3.06 3.14
C THR A 296 -8.75 3.09 2.37
N ILE A 297 -8.84 3.87 1.27
CA ILE A 297 -10.01 3.87 0.39
C ILE A 297 -10.23 2.46 -0.18
N ALA A 298 -9.22 1.84 -0.76
CA ALA A 298 -9.35 0.51 -1.34
C ALA A 298 -9.71 -0.56 -0.29
N GLU A 299 -9.13 -0.51 0.90
CA GLU A 299 -9.48 -1.36 2.03
C GLU A 299 -10.96 -1.18 2.45
N ALA A 300 -11.43 0.06 2.55
CA ALA A 300 -12.82 0.39 2.89
C ALA A 300 -13.81 -0.09 1.81
N LEU A 301 -13.48 0.09 0.53
CA LEU A 301 -14.29 -0.39 -0.59
C LEU A 301 -14.45 -1.91 -0.57
N ILE A 302 -13.37 -2.65 -0.30
CA ILE A 302 -13.41 -4.12 -0.17
C ILE A 302 -14.33 -4.55 0.97
N ARG A 303 -14.42 -3.77 2.05
CA ARG A 303 -15.33 -4.02 3.18
C ARG A 303 -16.71 -3.44 2.98
N GLY A 304 -17.00 -2.81 1.86
CA GLY A 304 -18.30 -2.19 1.59
C GLY A 304 -18.64 -1.04 2.53
N LEU A 305 -17.63 -0.34 3.06
CA LEU A 305 -17.85 0.77 3.98
C LEU A 305 -18.14 2.07 3.23
N PRO A 306 -19.27 2.74 3.50
CA PRO A 306 -19.48 4.13 3.14
C PRO A 306 -18.39 5.02 3.71
N ILE A 307 -17.82 5.91 2.88
CA ILE A 307 -16.61 6.66 3.21
C ILE A 307 -16.92 8.15 3.38
N ILE A 308 -16.57 8.73 4.53
CA ILE A 308 -16.48 10.18 4.69
C ILE A 308 -15.02 10.56 4.58
N LEU A 309 -14.66 11.24 3.50
CA LEU A 309 -13.33 11.82 3.35
C LEU A 309 -13.30 13.18 4.05
N ASN A 310 -12.45 13.33 5.07
CA ASN A 310 -12.38 14.54 5.90
C ASN A 310 -11.14 15.38 5.65
N ASP A 311 -10.15 14.88 4.92
CA ASP A 311 -8.95 15.60 4.52
C ASP A 311 -8.21 14.88 3.38
N TYR A 312 -7.15 15.51 2.86
CA TYR A 312 -6.21 14.91 1.89
C TYR A 312 -4.85 15.61 1.95
N ILE A 313 -3.79 14.91 1.58
CA ILE A 313 -2.47 15.49 1.39
C ILE A 313 -2.47 16.25 0.05
N PRO A 314 -2.26 17.60 0.06
CA PRO A 314 -2.23 18.40 -1.17
C PRO A 314 -1.20 17.87 -2.17
N GLY A 315 -1.59 17.83 -3.45
CA GLY A 315 -0.71 17.36 -4.53
C GLY A 315 -0.62 15.84 -4.70
N GLN A 316 -0.98 15.06 -3.67
CA GLN A 316 -0.90 13.59 -3.72
C GLN A 316 -2.27 12.92 -3.71
N GLU A 317 -3.14 13.29 -2.76
CA GLU A 317 -4.36 12.55 -2.47
C GLU A 317 -5.64 13.23 -2.98
N LYS A 318 -5.56 14.51 -3.41
CA LYS A 318 -6.73 15.27 -3.87
C LYS A 318 -7.49 14.55 -4.99
N GLY A 319 -6.78 13.88 -5.89
CA GLY A 319 -7.39 13.16 -7.02
C GLY A 319 -8.22 11.93 -6.62
N ASN A 320 -8.07 11.45 -5.38
CA ASN A 320 -8.84 10.30 -4.88
C ASN A 320 -10.24 10.71 -4.37
N VAL A 321 -10.48 12.02 -4.13
CA VAL A 321 -11.77 12.51 -3.65
C VAL A 321 -12.88 12.29 -4.69
N PRO A 322 -12.75 12.72 -5.96
CA PRO A 322 -13.75 12.46 -6.99
C PRO A 322 -14.02 10.96 -7.17
N TYR A 323 -12.99 10.12 -7.09
CA TYR A 323 -13.15 8.66 -7.24
C TYR A 323 -14.17 8.07 -6.26
N VAL A 324 -14.19 8.54 -5.02
CA VAL A 324 -15.16 8.09 -4.01
C VAL A 324 -16.51 8.78 -4.16
N VAL A 325 -16.52 10.10 -4.35
CA VAL A 325 -17.73 10.92 -4.32
C VAL A 325 -18.57 10.75 -5.59
N ASP A 326 -17.94 10.81 -6.77
CA ASP A 326 -18.64 10.76 -8.05
C ASP A 326 -19.22 9.35 -8.33
N ASN A 327 -18.62 8.31 -7.72
CA ASN A 327 -19.16 6.95 -7.77
C ASN A 327 -20.16 6.65 -6.64
N GLY A 328 -20.53 7.63 -5.81
CA GLY A 328 -21.53 7.49 -4.77
C GLY A 328 -21.17 6.50 -3.65
N ALA A 329 -19.87 6.22 -3.45
CA ALA A 329 -19.38 5.38 -2.36
C ALA A 329 -19.11 6.16 -1.07
N GLY A 330 -19.27 7.49 -1.10
CA GLY A 330 -19.04 8.32 0.05
C GLY A 330 -19.19 9.81 -0.24
N VAL A 331 -18.81 10.63 0.73
CA VAL A 331 -18.88 12.09 0.68
C VAL A 331 -17.56 12.74 1.11
N PHE A 332 -17.39 14.02 0.79
CA PHE A 332 -16.24 14.80 1.24
C PHE A 332 -16.72 16.01 2.06
N THR A 333 -16.26 16.12 3.31
CA THR A 333 -16.44 17.32 4.12
C THR A 333 -15.30 17.49 5.12
N ARG A 334 -14.78 18.71 5.25
CA ARG A 334 -13.75 19.06 6.23
C ARG A 334 -14.33 19.56 7.55
N SER A 335 -15.64 19.69 7.64
CA SER A 335 -16.32 20.18 8.86
C SER A 335 -16.57 19.02 9.83
N PRO A 336 -15.94 18.99 11.02
CA PRO A 336 -16.22 17.99 12.04
C PRO A 336 -17.68 17.90 12.44
N LYS A 337 -18.38 19.05 12.52
CA LYS A 337 -19.79 19.13 12.87
C LYS A 337 -20.68 18.51 11.79
N GLU A 338 -20.40 18.81 10.53
CA GLU A 338 -21.12 18.24 9.39
C GLU A 338 -20.88 16.74 9.28
N THR A 339 -19.62 16.29 9.46
CA THR A 339 -19.28 14.86 9.54
C THR A 339 -20.13 14.14 10.59
N ALA A 340 -20.19 14.68 11.80
CA ALA A 340 -20.95 14.08 12.90
C ALA A 340 -22.46 14.05 12.61
N LYS A 341 -23.01 15.14 12.04
CA LYS A 341 -24.41 15.20 11.61
C LYS A 341 -24.73 14.13 10.56
N LEU A 342 -23.89 13.98 9.53
CA LEU A 342 -24.07 12.95 8.50
C LEU A 342 -24.10 11.55 9.09
N VAL A 343 -23.17 11.22 9.99
CA VAL A 343 -23.12 9.90 10.64
C VAL A 343 -24.40 9.67 11.47
N ALA A 344 -24.84 10.67 12.25
CA ALA A 344 -26.07 10.54 13.04
C ALA A 344 -27.32 10.35 12.16
N GLU A 345 -27.41 11.06 11.03
CA GLU A 345 -28.47 10.87 10.03
C GLU A 345 -28.43 9.46 9.42
N TRP A 346 -27.26 8.94 9.07
CA TRP A 346 -27.07 7.60 8.54
C TRP A 346 -27.45 6.50 9.54
N PHE A 347 -27.21 6.74 10.83
CA PHE A 347 -27.54 5.78 11.89
C PHE A 347 -29.00 5.87 12.37
N SER A 348 -29.76 6.87 11.91
CA SER A 348 -31.15 7.08 12.33
C SER A 348 -32.15 7.17 11.18
N THR A 349 -32.09 8.24 10.39
CA THR A 349 -33.12 8.59 9.41
C THR A 349 -32.75 8.27 7.96
N LYS A 350 -31.47 8.11 7.65
CA LYS A 350 -30.96 7.88 6.30
C LYS A 350 -30.24 6.53 6.15
N THR A 351 -30.75 5.50 6.76
CA THR A 351 -30.18 4.14 6.70
C THR A 351 -30.13 3.59 5.27
N ASP A 352 -31.12 3.95 4.42
CA ASP A 352 -31.15 3.55 3.01
C ASP A 352 -30.01 4.22 2.19
N GLU A 353 -29.66 5.46 2.54
CA GLU A 353 -28.51 6.15 1.91
C GLU A 353 -27.21 5.44 2.26
N LEU A 354 -27.02 5.09 3.53
CA LEU A 354 -25.87 4.33 4.01
C LEU A 354 -25.76 2.98 3.27
N LYS A 355 -26.85 2.25 3.14
CA LYS A 355 -26.91 0.97 2.43
C LYS A 355 -26.53 1.12 0.96
N ARG A 356 -27.10 2.12 0.26
CA ARG A 356 -26.78 2.40 -1.15
C ARG A 356 -25.29 2.73 -1.35
N MET A 357 -24.69 3.52 -0.46
CA MET A 357 -23.26 3.82 -0.49
C MET A 357 -22.41 2.58 -0.27
N SER A 358 -22.82 1.69 0.63
CA SER A 358 -22.18 0.40 0.86
C SER A 358 -22.21 -0.48 -0.40
N GLU A 359 -23.33 -0.57 -1.08
CA GLU A 359 -23.48 -1.30 -2.35
C GLU A 359 -22.59 -0.72 -3.44
N ASN A 360 -22.50 0.61 -3.53
CA ASN A 360 -21.62 1.29 -4.48
C ASN A 360 -20.14 1.07 -4.12
N ALA A 361 -19.76 1.08 -2.86
CA ALA A 361 -18.41 0.75 -2.42
C ALA A 361 -18.00 -0.67 -2.85
N LEU A 362 -18.88 -1.65 -2.67
CA LEU A 362 -18.65 -3.03 -3.11
C LEU A 362 -18.50 -3.17 -4.63
N LYS A 363 -19.23 -2.37 -5.43
CA LYS A 363 -19.09 -2.36 -6.90
C LYS A 363 -17.73 -1.82 -7.36
N LEU A 364 -17.14 -0.91 -6.61
CA LEU A 364 -15.81 -0.34 -6.89
C LEU A 364 -14.66 -1.20 -6.35
N ALA A 365 -14.97 -2.15 -5.47
CA ALA A 365 -13.97 -2.98 -4.82
C ALA A 365 -13.23 -3.87 -5.81
N GLN A 366 -11.92 -3.98 -5.64
CA GLN A 366 -11.03 -4.85 -6.43
C GLN A 366 -10.29 -5.82 -5.49
N PRO A 367 -10.99 -6.80 -4.88
CA PRO A 367 -10.39 -7.67 -3.88
C PRO A 367 -9.32 -8.61 -4.45
N ASN A 368 -9.38 -8.92 -5.75
CA ASN A 368 -8.43 -9.83 -6.40
C ASN A 368 -7.20 -9.12 -6.96
N ALA A 369 -7.12 -7.79 -6.92
CA ALA A 369 -6.07 -7.01 -7.57
C ALA A 369 -4.65 -7.52 -7.28
N VAL A 370 -4.32 -7.83 -6.02
CA VAL A 370 -2.99 -8.31 -5.65
C VAL A 370 -2.68 -9.67 -6.25
N PHE A 371 -3.67 -10.55 -6.35
CA PHE A 371 -3.52 -11.90 -6.92
C PHE A 371 -3.39 -11.85 -8.44
N ASP A 372 -4.18 -11.00 -9.10
CA ASP A 372 -4.11 -10.79 -10.55
C ASP A 372 -2.76 -10.19 -10.95
N ILE A 373 -2.23 -9.24 -10.16
CA ILE A 373 -0.88 -8.69 -10.34
C ILE A 373 0.19 -9.79 -10.27
N VAL A 374 0.17 -10.63 -9.24
CA VAL A 374 1.23 -11.64 -9.08
C VAL A 374 1.14 -12.75 -10.13
N LYS A 375 -0.06 -13.07 -10.62
CA LYS A 375 -0.28 -14.01 -11.72
C LYS A 375 0.25 -13.46 -13.05
N ASP A 376 -0.06 -12.21 -13.41
CA ASP A 376 0.48 -11.58 -14.62
C ASP A 376 2.02 -11.47 -14.55
N ILE A 377 2.59 -11.19 -13.38
CA ILE A 377 4.05 -11.19 -13.18
C ILE A 377 4.62 -12.60 -13.38
N HIS A 378 3.96 -13.64 -12.85
CA HIS A 378 4.37 -15.04 -13.04
C HIS A 378 4.34 -15.42 -14.52
N GLU A 379 3.26 -15.10 -15.25
CA GLU A 379 3.14 -15.34 -16.67
C GLU A 379 4.26 -14.66 -17.47
N LEU A 380 4.54 -13.39 -17.18
CA LEU A 380 5.67 -12.67 -17.80
C LEU A 380 7.03 -13.33 -17.52
N ALA A 381 7.23 -13.84 -16.30
CA ALA A 381 8.47 -14.52 -15.93
C ALA A 381 8.61 -15.87 -16.65
N CYS A 382 7.49 -16.58 -16.90
CA CYS A 382 7.48 -17.86 -17.62
C CYS A 382 7.64 -17.68 -19.14
N GLN A 383 7.08 -16.64 -19.73
CA GLN A 383 7.23 -16.33 -21.16
C GLN A 383 8.67 -15.99 -21.56
N ARG A 384 9.48 -15.50 -20.63
CA ARG A 384 10.89 -15.24 -20.80
C ARG A 384 11.67 -16.48 -20.42
N GLY A 385 11.86 -17.41 -21.35
CA GLY A 385 12.71 -18.58 -21.18
C GLY A 385 14.13 -18.21 -20.67
N PRO A 386 14.92 -19.17 -20.19
CA PRO A 386 16.19 -18.95 -19.48
C PRO A 386 17.28 -18.17 -20.26
N LEU A 387 17.05 -17.83 -21.52
CA LEU A 387 17.98 -17.08 -22.41
C LEU A 387 17.41 -15.78 -22.95
N ALA A 388 16.24 -15.32 -22.51
CA ALA A 388 15.69 -14.05 -22.96
C ALA A 388 16.45 -12.87 -22.35
N ASN A 389 17.46 -12.46 -23.06
CA ASN A 389 18.06 -11.13 -23.18
C ASN A 389 18.22 -10.30 -21.88
N ILE A 390 19.47 -10.21 -21.45
CA ILE A 390 20.01 -8.98 -20.85
C ILE A 390 19.60 -7.84 -21.79
N PRO A 391 18.88 -6.81 -21.34
CA PRO A 391 18.45 -5.74 -22.23
C PRO A 391 19.67 -5.09 -22.87
N TYR A 392 19.71 -5.07 -24.19
CA TYR A 392 20.65 -4.28 -24.99
C TYR A 392 20.62 -2.77 -24.66
N VAL A 393 19.63 -2.36 -23.87
CA VAL A 393 19.38 -0.97 -23.48
C VAL A 393 20.47 -0.38 -22.57
N PHE A 394 21.24 -1.20 -21.83
CA PHE A 394 22.32 -0.68 -20.99
C PHE A 394 23.61 -0.33 -21.75
N THR A 395 23.79 -0.84 -22.97
CA THR A 395 24.99 -0.57 -23.76
C THR A 395 24.82 0.57 -24.77
N SER A 396 23.60 0.90 -25.20
CA SER A 396 23.36 1.97 -26.17
C SER A 396 23.21 3.37 -25.54
N SER A 397 22.89 3.46 -24.24
CA SER A 397 22.76 4.77 -23.56
C SER A 397 24.09 5.37 -23.12
N PHE A 398 25.19 4.61 -23.12
CA PHE A 398 26.51 5.12 -22.78
C PHE A 398 27.39 5.53 -23.98
N SER A 399 27.01 5.17 -25.21
CA SER A 399 27.78 5.53 -26.43
C SER A 399 27.40 6.89 -27.02
N SER A 400 26.43 7.61 -26.49
CA SER A 400 26.01 8.95 -26.93
C SER A 400 26.46 10.08 -26.00
N LEU A 401 27.37 9.82 -25.07
CA LEU A 401 27.96 10.80 -24.14
C LEU A 401 29.51 10.88 -24.25
N ILE A 402 30.04 10.68 -25.48
CA ILE A 402 31.43 11.07 -25.85
C ILE A 402 31.33 12.01 -27.03
#